data_53f66a31ffcfb5856efda47326485262
#
_entry.id   53f66a31ffcfb5856efda47326485262
#
_cell.length_a   1.000
_cell.length_b   1.000
_cell.length_c   1.000
_cell.angle_alpha   90.00
_cell.angle_beta   90.00
_cell.angle_gamma   90.00
#
_symmetry.space_group_name_H-M   'P 1'
#
loop_
_entity.id
_entity.type
_entity.pdbx_description
1 polymer ?
#
loop_
_entity_poly.entity_id
_entity_poly.type
_entity_poly.pdbx_seq_one_letter_code
_entity_poly.pdbx_strand_id
1 'polypeptide(L)'
;MSESSIIFRPKRGEIYLCNLGKNTTLDQINFCPVMVIQANELNRKASTVVVAPLSEESDRTNNPCHVFLPVEECLTKASTVRLEQMRTVDFIELKGYCGCVENPKTWKKINAGIKQALGIWSWKKEKKKTTALQKETTCLCEKCVRFYRNDPFYRVRRLTPLNGTKEWCDRCGQNLGFVFRITELSGE
;
A
#
# COMPACT_ATOMS: atom_id res chain seq x y z
N MET A 1 -41.53 25.92 13.53
CA MET A 1 -40.25 25.87 14.24
C MET A 1 -39.44 24.79 13.52
N SER A 2 -38.52 25.19 12.68
CA SER A 2 -37.69 24.23 11.92
C SER A 2 -36.63 23.65 12.85
N GLU A 3 -36.74 22.38 13.17
CA GLU A 3 -35.65 21.63 13.78
C GLU A 3 -34.45 21.69 12.86
N SER A 4 -33.46 22.47 13.24
CA SER A 4 -32.15 22.41 12.62
C SER A 4 -31.53 21.06 12.99
N SER A 5 -31.77 20.04 12.17
CA SER A 5 -31.07 18.76 12.26
C SER A 5 -29.57 19.05 12.18
N ILE A 6 -28.86 18.78 13.26
CA ILE A 6 -27.39 18.87 13.29
C ILE A 6 -26.88 17.88 12.26
N ILE A 7 -26.47 18.41 11.10
CA ILE A 7 -25.91 17.57 10.03
C ILE A 7 -24.54 17.11 10.50
N PHE A 8 -24.42 15.84 10.81
CA PHE A 8 -23.13 15.19 11.12
C PHE A 8 -22.14 15.39 9.97
N ARG A 9 -20.94 15.89 10.26
CA ARG A 9 -19.88 16.15 9.29
C ARG A 9 -18.54 15.64 9.83
N PRO A 10 -18.08 14.49 9.38
CA PRO A 10 -16.80 13.95 9.83
C PRO A 10 -15.64 14.84 9.37
N LYS A 11 -14.67 15.04 10.25
CA LYS A 11 -13.47 15.83 9.96
C LYS A 11 -12.30 14.93 9.61
N ARG A 12 -11.41 15.43 8.78
CA ARG A 12 -10.18 14.74 8.44
C ARG A 12 -9.34 14.48 9.69
N GLY A 13 -8.90 13.23 9.86
CA GLY A 13 -8.14 12.77 11.03
C GLY A 13 -8.99 12.12 12.10
N GLU A 14 -10.30 12.35 12.11
CA GLU A 14 -11.18 11.66 13.03
C GLU A 14 -11.24 10.16 12.73
N ILE A 15 -11.36 9.37 13.79
CA ILE A 15 -11.42 7.91 13.74
C ILE A 15 -12.80 7.48 14.24
N TYR A 16 -13.45 6.62 13.48
CA TYR A 16 -14.77 6.08 13.76
C TYR A 16 -14.78 4.56 13.62
N LEU A 17 -15.70 3.90 14.31
CA LEU A 17 -16.08 2.53 13.98
C LEU A 17 -16.92 2.54 12.71
N CYS A 18 -16.58 1.68 11.74
CA CYS A 18 -17.30 1.57 10.48
C CYS A 18 -17.52 0.11 10.10
N ASN A 19 -18.72 -0.19 9.61
CA ASN A 19 -19.00 -1.49 9.02
C ASN A 19 -18.47 -1.51 7.57
N LEU A 20 -17.35 -2.16 7.35
CA LEU A 20 -16.74 -2.26 6.02
C LEU A 20 -17.28 -3.42 5.16
N GLY A 21 -18.40 -4.02 5.59
CA GLY A 21 -19.00 -5.17 4.92
C GLY A 21 -18.38 -6.51 5.31
N LYS A 22 -18.96 -7.59 4.79
CA LYS A 22 -18.52 -8.96 5.08
C LYS A 22 -17.16 -9.22 4.42
N ASN A 23 -16.15 -9.51 5.20
CA ASN A 23 -15.04 -10.31 4.72
C ASN A 23 -15.56 -11.74 4.58
N THR A 24 -15.40 -12.33 3.41
CA THR A 24 -16.05 -13.50 2.84
C THR A 24 -15.91 -14.83 3.62
N THR A 25 -15.39 -14.87 4.83
CA THR A 25 -15.13 -16.12 5.57
C THR A 25 -15.84 -16.29 6.90
N LEU A 26 -16.44 -15.25 7.47
CA LEU A 26 -17.22 -15.38 8.71
C LEU A 26 -18.38 -14.39 8.69
N ASP A 27 -19.59 -14.87 8.96
CA ASP A 27 -20.85 -14.11 9.00
C ASP A 27 -20.95 -13.03 10.10
N GLN A 28 -19.83 -12.54 10.61
CA GLN A 28 -19.77 -11.49 11.63
C GLN A 28 -19.68 -10.12 10.98
N ILE A 29 -20.56 -9.23 11.41
CA ILE A 29 -20.49 -7.79 11.10
C ILE A 29 -19.23 -7.25 11.79
N ASN A 30 -18.15 -7.08 11.02
CA ASN A 30 -16.89 -6.58 11.56
C ASN A 30 -16.87 -5.06 11.49
N PHE A 31 -17.21 -4.43 12.61
CA PHE A 31 -16.88 -3.03 12.82
C PHE A 31 -15.37 -2.92 13.00
N CYS A 32 -14.72 -2.19 12.11
CA CYS A 32 -13.32 -1.86 12.28
C CYS A 32 -13.13 -0.36 12.41
N PRO A 33 -12.11 0.09 13.16
CA PRO A 33 -11.78 1.51 13.21
C PRO A 33 -11.28 1.97 11.84
N VAL A 34 -11.78 3.12 11.39
CA VAL A 34 -11.39 3.77 10.14
C VAL A 34 -11.03 5.22 10.39
N MET A 35 -10.00 5.74 9.74
CA MET A 35 -9.60 7.13 9.80
C MET A 35 -10.11 7.90 8.59
N VAL A 36 -10.70 9.05 8.80
CA VAL A 36 -11.14 9.97 7.75
C VAL A 36 -9.93 10.61 7.07
N ILE A 37 -9.80 10.36 5.77
CA ILE A 37 -8.69 10.85 4.94
C ILE A 37 -9.11 12.04 4.08
N GLN A 38 -10.38 12.11 3.70
CA GLN A 38 -10.94 13.13 2.82
C GLN A 38 -10.81 14.55 3.42
N ALA A 39 -10.55 15.53 2.57
CA ALA A 39 -10.42 16.93 2.96
C ALA A 39 -11.75 17.48 3.52
N ASN A 40 -11.67 18.35 4.55
CA ASN A 40 -12.83 18.91 5.21
C ASN A 40 -13.74 19.72 4.27
N GLU A 41 -13.19 20.35 3.24
CA GLU A 41 -13.92 21.09 2.22
C GLU A 41 -14.90 20.21 1.46
N LEU A 42 -14.49 18.98 1.16
CA LEU A 42 -15.33 17.98 0.50
C LEU A 42 -16.35 17.39 1.47
N ASN A 43 -15.94 17.11 2.71
CA ASN A 43 -16.83 16.56 3.76
C ASN A 43 -18.03 17.48 4.03
N ARG A 44 -17.89 18.79 3.81
CA ARG A 44 -19.00 19.75 4.01
C ARG A 44 -20.10 19.62 2.96
N LYS A 45 -19.81 19.11 1.77
CA LYS A 45 -20.70 19.07 0.62
C LYS A 45 -21.17 17.68 0.24
N ALA A 46 -20.45 16.64 0.65
CA ALA A 46 -20.73 15.25 0.30
C ALA A 46 -21.60 14.56 1.37
N SER A 47 -22.20 13.44 1.01
CA SER A 47 -22.82 12.46 1.90
C SER A 47 -21.91 11.26 2.18
N THR A 48 -20.82 11.17 1.44
CA THR A 48 -19.82 10.09 1.52
C THR A 48 -18.45 10.64 1.89
N VAL A 49 -17.60 9.79 2.44
CA VAL A 49 -16.24 10.16 2.87
C VAL A 49 -15.24 9.07 2.52
N VAL A 50 -14.03 9.48 2.14
CA VAL A 50 -12.92 8.53 1.95
C VAL A 50 -12.26 8.27 3.30
N VAL A 51 -12.17 6.98 3.64
CA VAL A 51 -11.57 6.49 4.88
C VAL A 51 -10.47 5.48 4.60
N ALA A 52 -9.55 5.31 5.55
CA ALA A 52 -8.56 4.24 5.56
C ALA A 52 -8.78 3.36 6.81
N PRO A 53 -8.85 2.02 6.66
CA PRO A 53 -9.01 1.13 7.80
C PRO A 53 -7.75 1.09 8.67
N LEU A 54 -7.96 0.84 9.97
CA LEU A 54 -6.91 0.59 10.94
C LEU A 54 -6.90 -0.89 11.31
N SER A 55 -5.71 -1.47 11.44
CA SER A 55 -5.52 -2.81 11.99
C SER A 55 -4.81 -2.73 13.35
N GLU A 56 -5.21 -3.59 14.28
CA GLU A 56 -4.57 -3.71 15.59
C GLU A 56 -3.17 -4.36 15.51
N GLU A 57 -2.84 -5.00 14.40
CA GLU A 57 -1.52 -5.56 14.19
C GLU A 57 -0.50 -4.45 13.99
N SER A 58 0.54 -4.48 14.81
CA SER A 58 1.75 -3.71 14.57
C SER A 58 2.48 -4.32 13.37
N ASP A 59 1.97 -4.03 12.18
CA ASP A 59 2.58 -4.49 10.95
C ASP A 59 3.92 -3.77 10.77
N ARG A 60 4.98 -4.44 11.23
CA ARG A 60 6.37 -3.99 11.08
C ARG A 60 6.88 -4.18 9.65
N THR A 61 5.97 -4.32 8.69
CA THR A 61 6.35 -4.36 7.29
C THR A 61 6.91 -3.00 6.89
N ASN A 62 7.98 -3.00 6.10
CA ASN A 62 8.52 -1.78 5.49
C ASN A 62 7.60 -1.23 4.38
N ASN A 63 6.28 -1.41 4.52
CA ASN A 63 5.31 -0.91 3.57
C ASN A 63 5.08 0.60 3.85
N PRO A 64 5.43 1.49 2.94
CA PRO A 64 5.27 2.93 3.13
C PRO A 64 3.81 3.40 3.13
N CYS A 65 2.86 2.54 2.73
CA CYS A 65 1.43 2.79 2.85
C CYS A 65 0.89 2.43 4.25
N HIS A 66 1.71 1.82 5.12
CA HIS A 66 1.38 1.48 6.50
C HIS A 66 1.92 2.55 7.45
N VAL A 67 1.04 3.24 8.17
CA VAL A 67 1.44 4.27 9.13
C VAL A 67 1.03 3.85 10.53
N PHE A 68 2.04 3.60 11.37
CA PHE A 68 1.85 3.24 12.77
C PHE A 68 1.34 4.44 13.58
N LEU A 69 0.29 4.23 14.35
CA LEU A 69 -0.30 5.16 15.33
C LEU A 69 -0.05 4.58 16.74
N PRO A 70 0.72 5.26 17.59
CA PRO A 70 0.88 4.86 18.98
C PRO A 70 -0.41 5.10 19.78
N VAL A 71 -0.52 4.45 20.94
CA VAL A 71 -1.67 4.58 21.85
C VAL A 71 -1.95 6.05 22.25
N GLU A 72 -0.91 6.86 22.32
CA GLU A 72 -0.99 8.28 22.72
C GLU A 72 -1.74 9.16 21.72
N GLU A 73 -1.96 8.69 20.51
CA GLU A 73 -2.69 9.44 19.46
C GLU A 73 -4.18 9.04 19.42
N CYS A 74 -4.87 8.99 20.58
CA CYS A 74 -6.32 8.84 20.72
C CYS A 74 -6.94 7.45 20.52
N LEU A 75 -6.13 6.41 20.48
CA LEU A 75 -6.61 5.04 20.43
C LEU A 75 -6.31 4.29 21.73
N THR A 76 -7.21 3.39 22.12
CA THR A 76 -6.99 2.51 23.28
C THR A 76 -5.91 1.45 23.04
N LYS A 77 -5.60 1.20 21.76
CA LYS A 77 -4.57 0.25 21.31
C LYS A 77 -3.75 0.84 20.19
N ALA A 78 -2.46 0.52 20.16
CA ALA A 78 -1.61 0.85 19.03
C ALA A 78 -2.16 0.22 17.75
N SER A 79 -2.21 0.97 16.66
CA SER A 79 -2.84 0.55 15.42
C SER A 79 -2.03 0.99 14.21
N THR A 80 -2.26 0.36 13.08
CA THR A 80 -1.64 0.72 11.81
C THR A 80 -2.71 1.14 10.81
N VAL A 81 -2.60 2.35 10.25
CA VAL A 81 -3.45 2.82 9.16
C VAL A 81 -2.98 2.17 7.86
N ARG A 82 -3.88 1.54 7.12
CA ARG A 82 -3.62 0.89 5.84
C ARG A 82 -4.10 1.76 4.68
N LEU A 83 -3.21 2.59 4.15
CA LEU A 83 -3.55 3.60 3.14
C LEU A 83 -3.80 2.99 1.76
N GLU A 84 -3.28 1.80 1.47
CA GLU A 84 -3.57 1.05 0.24
C GLU A 84 -5.00 0.47 0.21
N GLN A 85 -5.69 0.47 1.36
CA GLN A 85 -7.06 -0.02 1.50
C GLN A 85 -8.10 1.09 1.61
N MET A 86 -7.72 2.32 1.24
CA MET A 86 -8.65 3.46 1.23
C MET A 86 -9.90 3.12 0.42
N ARG A 87 -11.07 3.51 0.97
CA ARG A 87 -12.36 3.33 0.31
C ARG A 87 -13.33 4.45 0.66
N THR A 88 -14.37 4.59 -0.13
CA THR A 88 -15.48 5.51 0.14
C THR A 88 -16.57 4.78 0.92
N VAL A 89 -17.09 5.43 1.96
CA VAL A 89 -18.23 4.96 2.77
C VAL A 89 -19.24 6.08 2.95
N ASP A 90 -20.50 5.73 3.20
CA ASP A 90 -21.52 6.71 3.55
C ASP A 90 -21.34 7.22 4.98
N PHE A 91 -21.69 8.47 5.25
CA PHE A 91 -21.59 9.02 6.61
C PHE A 91 -22.39 8.22 7.63
N ILE A 92 -23.51 7.62 7.20
CA ILE A 92 -24.37 6.80 8.05
C ILE A 92 -23.66 5.52 8.53
N GLU A 93 -22.62 5.06 7.83
CA GLU A 93 -21.85 3.88 8.21
C GLU A 93 -20.80 4.19 9.29
N LEU A 94 -20.47 5.46 9.47
CA LEU A 94 -19.60 5.91 10.56
C LEU A 94 -20.38 5.87 11.88
N LYS A 95 -19.96 5.01 12.78
CA LYS A 95 -20.57 4.84 14.12
C LYS A 95 -19.63 5.42 15.17
N GLY A 96 -19.66 4.98 16.38
CA GLY A 96 -18.90 5.46 17.52
C GLY A 96 -17.59 6.17 17.20
N TYR A 97 -17.46 7.40 17.62
CA TYR A 97 -16.23 8.18 17.54
C TYR A 97 -15.16 7.57 18.45
N CYS A 98 -13.97 7.33 17.91
CA CYS A 98 -12.85 6.71 18.63
C CYS A 98 -11.75 7.70 19.00
N GLY A 99 -11.63 8.82 18.28
CA GLY A 99 -10.59 9.83 18.51
C GLY A 99 -10.19 10.59 17.26
N CYS A 100 -9.11 11.37 17.34
CA CYS A 100 -8.61 12.19 16.23
C CYS A 100 -7.07 12.23 16.21
N VAL A 101 -6.47 12.05 15.05
CA VAL A 101 -5.04 12.21 14.83
C VAL A 101 -4.73 13.67 14.56
N GLU A 102 -4.03 14.34 15.48
CA GLU A 102 -3.66 15.76 15.36
C GLU A 102 -2.17 15.99 15.11
N ASN A 103 -1.32 15.01 15.39
CA ASN A 103 0.13 15.15 15.33
C ASN A 103 0.63 15.45 13.90
N PRO A 104 1.30 16.60 13.66
CA PRO A 104 1.78 16.98 12.33
C PRO A 104 2.82 16.02 11.73
N LYS A 105 3.61 15.34 12.58
CA LYS A 105 4.61 14.37 12.12
C LYS A 105 3.93 13.12 11.57
N THR A 106 2.86 12.66 12.23
CA THR A 106 2.03 11.55 11.77
C THR A 106 1.32 11.91 10.48
N TRP A 107 0.75 13.12 10.36
CA TRP A 107 0.16 13.61 9.12
C TRP A 107 1.13 13.67 7.95
N LYS A 108 2.39 14.04 8.19
CA LYS A 108 3.43 14.01 7.16
C LYS A 108 3.64 12.60 6.61
N LYS A 109 3.64 11.57 7.48
CA LYS A 109 3.74 10.16 7.08
C LYS A 109 2.48 9.70 6.31
N ILE A 110 1.29 10.02 6.83
CA ILE A 110 0.01 9.69 6.19
C ILE A 110 -0.06 10.29 4.78
N ASN A 111 0.25 11.58 4.62
CA ASN A 111 0.24 12.23 3.31
C ASN A 111 1.26 11.62 2.33
N ALA A 112 2.43 11.21 2.81
CA ALA A 112 3.42 10.50 2.00
C ALA A 112 2.89 9.12 1.56
N GLY A 113 2.30 8.37 2.49
CA GLY A 113 1.70 7.06 2.21
C GLY A 113 0.52 7.13 1.23
N ILE A 114 -0.35 8.15 1.34
CA ILE A 114 -1.44 8.38 0.38
C ILE A 114 -0.88 8.61 -1.04
N LYS A 115 0.11 9.48 -1.18
CA LYS A 115 0.76 9.74 -2.48
C LYS A 115 1.34 8.45 -3.07
N GLN A 116 1.87 7.59 -2.24
CA GLN A 116 2.46 6.32 -2.64
C GLN A 116 1.39 5.31 -3.03
N ALA A 117 0.32 5.18 -2.25
CA ALA A 117 -0.81 4.30 -2.53
C ALA A 117 -1.50 4.64 -3.86
N LEU A 118 -1.53 5.94 -4.22
CA LEU A 118 -2.12 6.44 -5.47
C LEU A 118 -1.13 6.53 -6.64
N GLY A 119 0.13 6.11 -6.46
CA GLY A 119 1.15 6.19 -7.50
C GLY A 119 1.61 7.62 -7.86
N ILE A 120 1.23 8.62 -7.06
CA ILE A 120 1.63 10.03 -7.27
C ILE A 120 3.13 10.23 -6.90
N TRP A 121 3.64 9.34 -6.08
CA TRP A 121 5.04 9.30 -5.70
C TRP A 121 5.64 7.98 -6.18
N SER A 122 6.61 8.04 -7.09
CA SER A 122 7.35 6.84 -7.49
C SER A 122 8.03 6.25 -6.25
N TRP A 123 7.90 4.94 -6.08
CA TRP A 123 8.75 4.21 -5.14
C TRP A 123 10.19 4.56 -5.50
N LYS A 124 10.83 5.45 -4.71
CA LYS A 124 12.28 5.52 -4.77
C LYS A 124 12.72 4.12 -4.35
N LYS A 125 13.13 3.29 -5.33
CA LYS A 125 13.98 2.14 -5.02
C LYS A 125 14.98 2.70 -4.03
N GLU A 126 14.95 2.28 -2.77
CA GLU A 126 16.05 2.57 -1.87
C GLU A 126 17.27 2.21 -2.69
N LYS A 127 18.11 3.20 -2.98
CA LYS A 127 19.45 2.90 -3.42
C LYS A 127 20.05 2.20 -2.22
N LYS A 128 19.86 0.84 -2.17
CA LYS A 128 20.71 0.00 -1.36
C LYS A 128 22.08 0.52 -1.74
N LYS A 129 22.81 1.09 -0.76
CA LYS A 129 24.23 1.36 -0.91
C LYS A 129 24.80 0.01 -1.34
N THR A 130 24.90 -0.16 -2.62
CA THR A 130 25.53 -1.32 -3.25
C THR A 130 27.00 -1.14 -2.93
N THR A 131 27.43 -1.72 -1.81
CA THR A 131 28.78 -2.24 -1.75
C THR A 131 28.93 -3.03 -3.03
N ALA A 132 29.93 -2.63 -3.83
CA ALA A 132 30.21 -3.17 -5.15
C ALA A 132 29.94 -4.68 -5.21
N LEU A 133 29.30 -5.15 -6.32
CA LEU A 133 29.08 -6.54 -6.71
C LEU A 133 27.91 -7.29 -6.05
N GLN A 134 26.68 -6.80 -6.14
CA GLN A 134 25.57 -7.72 -6.36
C GLN A 134 25.04 -7.53 -7.79
N LYS A 135 25.59 -8.31 -8.70
CA LYS A 135 25.12 -8.49 -10.06
C LYS A 135 23.68 -8.99 -10.00
N GLU A 136 22.74 -8.21 -10.50
CA GLU A 136 21.35 -8.68 -10.68
C GLU A 136 21.35 -9.74 -11.78
N THR A 137 21.65 -10.96 -11.40
CA THR A 137 21.63 -12.13 -12.26
C THR A 137 20.41 -12.97 -11.90
N THR A 138 19.67 -13.42 -12.89
CA THR A 138 18.50 -14.28 -12.72
C THR A 138 18.60 -15.50 -13.60
N CYS A 139 18.16 -16.65 -13.09
CA CYS A 139 18.08 -17.86 -13.89
C CYS A 139 16.74 -17.88 -14.64
N LEU A 140 16.77 -17.98 -15.97
CA LEU A 140 15.56 -18.00 -16.81
C LEU A 140 15.60 -19.16 -17.80
N CYS A 141 14.46 -19.84 -17.94
CA CYS A 141 14.23 -20.80 -19.00
C CYS A 141 13.98 -20.08 -20.34
N GLU A 142 14.03 -20.83 -21.45
CA GLU A 142 13.85 -20.30 -22.81
C GLU A 142 12.55 -19.51 -22.99
N LYS A 143 11.44 -19.97 -22.40
CA LYS A 143 10.15 -19.27 -22.47
C LYS A 143 10.19 -17.95 -21.73
N CYS A 144 10.76 -17.91 -20.53
CA CYS A 144 10.79 -16.73 -19.69
C CYS A 144 11.80 -15.68 -20.17
N VAL A 145 12.91 -16.06 -20.76
CA VAL A 145 13.90 -15.12 -21.30
C VAL A 145 13.39 -14.38 -22.54
N ARG A 146 12.53 -15.04 -23.35
CA ARG A 146 11.91 -14.41 -24.52
C ARG A 146 11.08 -13.19 -24.17
N PHE A 147 10.43 -13.21 -23.01
CA PHE A 147 9.65 -12.06 -22.53
C PHE A 147 10.52 -10.80 -22.43
N TYR A 148 11.71 -10.90 -21.86
CA TYR A 148 12.63 -9.77 -21.73
C TYR A 148 13.36 -9.43 -23.04
N ARG A 149 13.62 -10.42 -23.89
CA ARG A 149 14.27 -10.18 -25.20
C ARG A 149 13.39 -9.45 -26.20
N ASN A 150 12.07 -9.65 -26.11
CA ASN A 150 11.08 -9.03 -26.99
C ASN A 150 10.66 -7.65 -26.53
N ASP A 151 11.07 -7.22 -25.34
CA ASP A 151 10.75 -5.93 -24.77
C ASP A 151 11.92 -4.95 -25.01
N PRO A 152 11.70 -3.82 -25.73
CA PRO A 152 12.75 -2.87 -26.07
C PRO A 152 13.36 -2.15 -24.85
N PHE A 153 12.68 -2.20 -23.72
CA PHE A 153 13.15 -1.59 -22.48
C PHE A 153 14.17 -2.45 -21.71
N TYR A 154 14.46 -3.66 -22.16
CA TYR A 154 15.40 -4.54 -21.49
C TYR A 154 16.54 -4.98 -22.39
N ARG A 155 17.76 -4.96 -21.84
CA ARG A 155 18.93 -5.61 -22.43
C ARG A 155 19.22 -6.91 -21.68
N VAL A 156 19.22 -8.03 -22.41
CA VAL A 156 19.42 -9.37 -21.85
C VAL A 156 20.75 -9.92 -22.28
N ARG A 157 21.64 -10.23 -21.34
CA ARG A 157 22.92 -10.87 -21.59
C ARG A 157 23.01 -12.20 -20.85
N ARG A 158 23.24 -13.30 -21.58
CA ARG A 158 23.50 -14.60 -20.97
C ARG A 158 24.87 -14.60 -20.29
N LEU A 159 24.95 -15.13 -19.09
CA LEU A 159 26.18 -15.22 -18.30
C LEU A 159 26.69 -16.67 -18.24
N THR A 160 25.81 -17.67 -18.22
CA THR A 160 26.16 -19.07 -18.21
C THR A 160 26.74 -19.47 -19.59
N PRO A 161 27.90 -20.12 -19.67
CA PRO A 161 28.41 -20.69 -20.90
C PRO A 161 27.41 -21.68 -21.54
N LEU A 162 27.56 -21.97 -22.83
CA LEU A 162 26.65 -22.90 -23.53
C LEU A 162 26.63 -24.29 -22.88
N ASN A 163 27.77 -24.72 -22.31
CA ASN A 163 27.93 -25.99 -21.61
C ASN A 163 27.72 -25.92 -20.10
N GLY A 164 27.22 -24.79 -19.60
CA GLY A 164 26.99 -24.56 -18.15
C GLY A 164 25.81 -25.34 -17.63
N THR A 165 25.85 -25.62 -16.34
CA THR A 165 24.72 -26.23 -15.62
C THR A 165 23.46 -25.36 -15.70
N LYS A 166 22.31 -26.03 -15.86
CA LYS A 166 20.99 -25.41 -15.82
C LYS A 166 20.47 -25.45 -14.39
N GLU A 167 19.83 -24.37 -13.99
CA GLU A 167 19.16 -24.23 -12.69
C GLU A 167 17.68 -23.99 -12.88
N TRP A 168 16.89 -24.09 -11.82
CA TRP A 168 15.47 -23.80 -11.90
C TRP A 168 15.22 -22.32 -12.23
N CYS A 169 14.25 -22.09 -13.11
CA CYS A 169 13.88 -20.74 -13.54
C CYS A 169 13.27 -19.94 -12.42
N ASP A 170 13.88 -18.82 -12.02
CA ASP A 170 13.41 -17.94 -10.95
C ASP A 170 12.03 -17.32 -11.22
N ARG A 171 11.62 -17.23 -12.49
CA ARG A 171 10.34 -16.63 -12.86
C ARG A 171 9.18 -17.62 -12.82
N CYS A 172 9.33 -18.82 -13.36
CA CYS A 172 8.23 -19.77 -13.46
C CYS A 172 8.34 -20.99 -12.54
N GLY A 173 9.53 -21.29 -11.99
CA GLY A 173 9.77 -22.44 -11.13
C GLY A 173 9.52 -23.82 -11.78
N GLN A 174 9.18 -23.86 -13.08
CA GLN A 174 8.74 -25.09 -13.75
C GLN A 174 9.76 -25.69 -14.71
N ASN A 175 10.70 -24.90 -15.20
CA ASN A 175 11.66 -25.32 -16.22
C ASN A 175 13.08 -24.96 -15.81
N LEU A 176 14.04 -25.75 -16.26
CA LEU A 176 15.45 -25.45 -16.11
C LEU A 176 15.88 -24.38 -17.12
N GLY A 177 16.73 -23.46 -16.70
CA GLY A 177 17.22 -22.33 -17.46
C GLY A 177 18.70 -22.06 -17.27
N PHE A 178 19.13 -20.92 -17.78
CA PHE A 178 20.49 -20.41 -17.67
C PHE A 178 20.51 -19.07 -16.96
N VAL A 179 21.64 -18.67 -16.44
CA VAL A 179 21.80 -17.39 -15.75
C VAL A 179 21.98 -16.25 -16.76
N PHE A 180 21.18 -15.21 -16.61
CA PHE A 180 21.20 -13.99 -17.43
C PHE A 180 21.41 -12.76 -16.56
N ARG A 181 21.99 -11.73 -17.14
CA ARG A 181 21.90 -10.35 -16.64
C ARG A 181 20.84 -9.64 -17.45
N ILE A 182 19.86 -9.08 -16.74
CA ILE A 182 18.80 -8.25 -17.32
C ILE A 182 19.06 -6.82 -16.86
N THR A 183 19.22 -5.91 -17.81
CA THR A 183 19.41 -4.48 -17.54
C THR A 183 18.25 -3.72 -18.14
N GLU A 184 17.54 -2.95 -17.31
CA GLU A 184 16.52 -2.05 -17.77
C GLU A 184 17.19 -0.84 -18.44
N LEU A 185 16.76 -0.51 -19.65
CA LEU A 185 17.22 0.65 -20.39
C LEU A 185 16.35 1.82 -19.93
N SER A 186 16.93 2.74 -19.16
CA SER A 186 16.27 4.00 -18.84
C SER A 186 16.00 4.73 -20.15
N GLY A 187 14.74 4.92 -20.51
CA GLY A 187 14.37 5.83 -21.58
C GLY A 187 14.80 7.25 -21.18
N GLU A 188 15.59 7.91 -22.03
CA GLU A 188 15.81 9.35 -22.00
C GLU A 188 14.52 10.09 -22.33
#